data_c34ab0d441aa2ecc4af9419e1ee6d70b
#
_entry.id   c34ab0d441aa2ecc4af9419e1ee6d70b
#
_cell.length_a   1.000
_cell.length_b   1.000
_cell.length_c   1.000
_cell.angle_alpha   90.00
_cell.angle_beta   90.00
_cell.angle_gamma   90.00
#
_symmetry.space_group_name_H-M   'P 1'
#
loop_
_entity.id
_entity.type
_entity.pdbx_description
1 polymer ?
#
loop_
_entity_poly.entity_id
_entity_poly.type
_entity_poly.pdbx_seq_one_letter_code
_entity_poly.pdbx_strand_id
1 'polypeptide(L)'
;MPASRTSRFAIRAAARGDRDAVLARARELGVRGWVRDGSDLESVLVHAEGERGAVEELVAVLGPEAQVQEVPAEGHEQFAVRGVSAGEFVVQEHAATAHHFDLRLEVDGMMRSWAVPKGPSLDPAVKRFAVQVEDHSMEHNSYEGGGGKRGVIVWDRGTYEQGGRVPWPEALDRGHAVFVLHGEKLRGGFALQRTRRGEKPQWLLIKRRDDEARPGSEITDERPESVASGRTLQQLLDAS
;
A
#
# COMPACT_ATOMS: atom_id res chain seq x y z
N MET A 1 -34.54 18.30 -6.08
CA MET A 1 -34.85 17.10 -5.29
C MET A 1 -33.56 16.34 -5.11
N PRO A 2 -32.98 16.20 -3.92
CA PRO A 2 -31.83 15.34 -3.71
C PRO A 2 -32.30 13.89 -3.88
N ALA A 3 -31.59 13.13 -4.73
CA ALA A 3 -31.85 11.71 -4.92
C ALA A 3 -31.74 10.98 -3.57
N SER A 4 -32.81 10.25 -3.23
CA SER A 4 -32.87 9.38 -2.07
C SER A 4 -31.62 8.50 -2.05
N ARG A 5 -30.78 8.64 -1.02
CA ARG A 5 -29.76 7.66 -0.67
C ARG A 5 -30.49 6.41 -0.23
N THR A 6 -30.76 5.52 -1.17
CA THR A 6 -31.18 4.16 -0.86
C THR A 6 -30.10 3.60 0.07
N SER A 7 -30.46 3.26 1.31
CA SER A 7 -29.52 2.65 2.24
C SER A 7 -29.07 1.33 1.63
N ARG A 8 -27.79 1.25 1.22
CA ARG A 8 -27.23 0.02 0.68
C ARG A 8 -27.14 -1.01 1.79
N PHE A 9 -27.56 -2.21 1.49
CA PHE A 9 -27.29 -3.35 2.35
C PHE A 9 -25.80 -3.66 2.30
N ALA A 10 -25.17 -3.91 3.42
CA ALA A 10 -23.75 -4.23 3.47
C ALA A 10 -23.44 -5.30 4.51
N ILE A 11 -22.49 -6.18 4.15
CA ILE A 11 -21.99 -7.24 5.01
C ILE A 11 -20.48 -7.29 5.07
N ARG A 12 -19.95 -7.89 6.12
CA ARG A 12 -18.62 -8.48 6.15
C ARG A 12 -18.72 -9.98 6.27
N ALA A 13 -17.91 -10.69 5.50
CA ALA A 13 -17.85 -12.14 5.54
C ALA A 13 -16.41 -12.63 5.61
N ALA A 14 -16.23 -13.79 6.27
CA ALA A 14 -15.00 -14.56 6.25
C ALA A 14 -15.36 -15.99 5.81
N ALA A 15 -14.65 -16.53 4.84
CA ALA A 15 -14.90 -17.86 4.30
C ALA A 15 -13.62 -18.49 3.78
N ARG A 16 -13.56 -19.80 3.67
CA ARG A 16 -12.59 -20.46 2.79
C ARG A 16 -13.00 -20.24 1.35
N GLY A 17 -12.04 -19.89 0.49
CA GLY A 17 -12.37 -19.65 -0.92
C GLY A 17 -11.28 -18.96 -1.70
N ASP A 18 -11.55 -18.86 -2.99
CA ASP A 18 -10.69 -18.21 -3.97
C ASP A 18 -11.09 -16.73 -4.12
N ARG A 19 -10.14 -15.84 -3.85
CA ARG A 19 -10.31 -14.39 -3.97
C ARG A 19 -10.74 -13.96 -5.36
N ASP A 20 -10.15 -14.55 -6.39
CA ASP A 20 -10.38 -14.13 -7.78
C ASP A 20 -11.76 -14.59 -8.27
N ALA A 21 -12.23 -15.74 -7.80
CA ALA A 21 -13.61 -16.21 -8.04
C ALA A 21 -14.64 -15.27 -7.37
N VAL A 22 -14.40 -14.85 -6.13
CA VAL A 22 -15.25 -13.88 -5.42
C VAL A 22 -15.26 -12.53 -6.15
N LEU A 23 -14.09 -12.05 -6.58
CA LEU A 23 -13.95 -10.80 -7.33
C LEU A 23 -14.76 -10.82 -8.64
N ALA A 24 -14.61 -11.90 -9.42
CA ALA A 24 -15.34 -12.07 -10.69
C ALA A 24 -16.84 -12.05 -10.45
N ARG A 25 -17.32 -12.84 -9.48
CA ARG A 25 -18.76 -12.92 -9.20
C ARG A 25 -19.35 -11.62 -8.66
N ALA A 26 -18.63 -10.93 -7.78
CA ALA A 26 -19.08 -9.63 -7.27
C ALA A 26 -19.25 -8.59 -8.38
N ARG A 27 -18.34 -8.60 -9.36
CA ARG A 27 -18.42 -7.71 -10.53
C ARG A 27 -19.61 -8.04 -11.44
N GLU A 28 -19.87 -9.32 -11.69
CA GLU A 28 -21.05 -9.76 -12.47
C GLU A 28 -22.36 -9.32 -11.81
N LEU A 29 -22.45 -9.44 -10.49
CA LEU A 29 -23.62 -9.06 -9.70
C LEU A 29 -23.75 -7.54 -9.47
N GLY A 30 -22.76 -6.73 -9.88
CA GLY A 30 -22.75 -5.29 -9.63
C GLY A 30 -22.62 -4.94 -8.14
N VAL A 31 -22.16 -5.88 -7.32
CA VAL A 31 -21.86 -5.67 -5.90
C VAL A 31 -20.62 -4.79 -5.80
N ARG A 32 -20.55 -3.95 -4.77
CA ARG A 32 -19.45 -3.05 -4.49
C ARG A 32 -18.77 -3.47 -3.19
N GLY A 33 -17.52 -3.00 -2.99
CA GLY A 33 -16.76 -3.36 -1.81
C GLY A 33 -15.38 -3.92 -2.13
N TRP A 34 -14.97 -4.92 -1.38
CA TRP A 34 -13.64 -5.49 -1.56
C TRP A 34 -13.58 -6.95 -1.08
N VAL A 35 -12.62 -7.67 -1.63
CA VAL A 35 -12.15 -8.97 -1.15
C VAL A 35 -10.64 -8.90 -0.88
N ARG A 36 -10.16 -9.59 0.14
CA ARG A 36 -8.75 -9.80 0.43
C ARG A 36 -8.49 -11.20 0.94
N ASP A 37 -7.26 -11.68 0.79
CA ASP A 37 -6.85 -12.92 1.42
C ASP A 37 -6.81 -12.74 2.96
N GLY A 38 -7.16 -13.79 3.68
CA GLY A 38 -7.00 -13.87 5.12
C GLY A 38 -5.54 -14.12 5.51
N SER A 39 -5.25 -14.07 6.79
CA SER A 39 -3.89 -14.28 7.33
C SER A 39 -3.35 -15.70 7.11
N ASP A 40 -4.23 -16.67 6.89
CA ASP A 40 -3.90 -18.08 6.63
C ASP A 40 -3.72 -18.39 5.12
N LEU A 41 -3.95 -17.42 4.24
CA LEU A 41 -3.93 -17.57 2.77
C LEU A 41 -4.92 -18.62 2.20
N GLU A 42 -5.69 -19.29 3.03
CA GLU A 42 -6.73 -20.25 2.65
C GLU A 42 -8.14 -19.65 2.77
N SER A 43 -8.25 -18.55 3.49
CA SER A 43 -9.50 -17.83 3.68
C SER A 43 -9.51 -16.51 2.90
N VAL A 44 -10.72 -16.01 2.67
CA VAL A 44 -10.96 -14.68 2.14
C VAL A 44 -11.79 -13.87 3.12
N LEU A 45 -11.49 -12.58 3.20
CA LEU A 45 -12.29 -11.59 3.90
C LEU A 45 -12.97 -10.72 2.86
N VAL A 46 -14.27 -10.55 3.00
CA VAL A 46 -15.12 -9.82 2.05
C VAL A 46 -15.88 -8.71 2.76
N HIS A 47 -15.90 -7.53 2.18
CA HIS A 47 -16.89 -6.50 2.47
C HIS A 47 -17.70 -6.28 1.21
N ALA A 48 -19.00 -6.48 1.28
CA ALA A 48 -19.89 -6.38 0.13
C ALA A 48 -21.05 -5.42 0.43
N GLU A 49 -21.34 -4.51 -0.51
CA GLU A 49 -22.43 -3.55 -0.41
C GLU A 49 -23.17 -3.39 -1.75
N GLY A 50 -24.49 -3.33 -1.67
CA GLY A 50 -25.34 -3.23 -2.87
C GLY A 50 -26.81 -3.50 -2.61
N GLU A 51 -27.49 -3.98 -3.63
CA GLU A 51 -28.84 -4.54 -3.46
C GLU A 51 -28.77 -5.84 -2.65
N ARG A 52 -29.72 -6.03 -1.74
CA ARG A 52 -29.71 -7.17 -0.82
C ARG A 52 -29.60 -8.52 -1.55
N GLY A 53 -30.43 -8.74 -2.59
CA GLY A 53 -30.39 -9.99 -3.35
C GLY A 53 -29.03 -10.27 -4.01
N ALA A 54 -28.39 -9.27 -4.59
CA ALA A 54 -27.06 -9.42 -5.20
C ALA A 54 -25.97 -9.73 -4.15
N VAL A 55 -26.05 -9.11 -2.97
CA VAL A 55 -25.12 -9.39 -1.86
C VAL A 55 -25.35 -10.80 -1.32
N GLU A 56 -26.61 -11.24 -1.18
CA GLU A 56 -26.96 -12.60 -0.75
C GLU A 56 -26.50 -13.67 -1.75
N GLU A 57 -26.61 -13.40 -3.06
CA GLU A 57 -26.03 -14.27 -4.08
C GLU A 57 -24.51 -14.36 -4.00
N LEU A 58 -23.82 -13.26 -3.70
CA LEU A 58 -22.38 -13.29 -3.49
C LEU A 58 -22.03 -14.13 -2.25
N VAL A 59 -22.79 -13.99 -1.16
CA VAL A 59 -22.59 -14.79 0.05
C VAL A 59 -22.77 -16.29 -0.22
N ALA A 60 -23.72 -16.67 -1.10
CA ALA A 60 -23.92 -18.07 -1.46
C ALA A 60 -22.68 -18.69 -2.14
N VAL A 61 -21.90 -17.89 -2.87
CA VAL A 61 -20.61 -18.32 -3.46
C VAL A 61 -19.54 -18.59 -2.41
N LEU A 62 -19.60 -17.91 -1.27
CA LEU A 62 -18.66 -18.12 -0.15
C LEU A 62 -18.92 -19.44 0.59
N GLY A 63 -20.05 -20.08 0.31
CA GLY A 63 -20.41 -21.38 0.89
C GLY A 63 -21.06 -21.30 2.26
N PRO A 64 -21.57 -22.46 2.75
CA PRO A 64 -22.39 -22.53 3.97
C PRO A 64 -21.61 -22.28 5.27
N GLU A 65 -20.29 -22.39 5.23
CA GLU A 65 -19.39 -22.18 6.37
C GLU A 65 -18.99 -20.69 6.52
N ALA A 66 -19.46 -19.80 5.62
CA ALA A 66 -19.12 -18.39 5.67
C ALA A 66 -19.67 -17.73 6.94
N GLN A 67 -18.81 -17.08 7.67
CA GLN A 67 -19.19 -16.23 8.80
C GLN A 67 -19.60 -14.86 8.26
N VAL A 68 -20.87 -14.51 8.33
CA VAL A 68 -21.43 -13.29 7.75
C VAL A 68 -21.97 -12.38 8.85
N GLN A 69 -21.63 -11.11 8.78
CA GLN A 69 -22.11 -10.05 9.67
C GLN A 69 -22.64 -8.88 8.87
N GLU A 70 -23.84 -8.39 9.17
CA GLU A 70 -24.34 -7.14 8.63
C GLU A 70 -23.57 -5.96 9.24
N VAL A 71 -23.14 -5.02 8.40
CA VAL A 71 -22.34 -3.85 8.79
C VAL A 71 -22.83 -2.59 8.07
N PRO A 72 -22.51 -1.39 8.55
CA PRO A 72 -22.76 -0.17 7.81
C PRO A 72 -22.04 -0.15 6.46
N ALA A 73 -22.70 0.35 5.41
CA ALA A 73 -22.08 0.57 4.11
C ALA A 73 -20.98 1.63 4.20
N GLU A 74 -19.83 1.35 3.60
CA GLU A 74 -18.65 2.22 3.58
C GLU A 74 -18.67 3.19 2.38
N GLY A 75 -19.55 2.94 1.39
CA GLY A 75 -19.74 3.81 0.24
C GLY A 75 -18.76 3.54 -0.91
N HIS A 76 -18.40 2.28 -1.12
CA HIS A 76 -17.56 1.87 -2.24
C HIS A 76 -18.24 2.15 -3.59
N GLU A 77 -17.45 2.44 -4.61
CA GLU A 77 -17.93 2.71 -5.97
C GLU A 77 -17.81 1.49 -6.88
N GLN A 78 -16.91 0.57 -6.57
CA GLN A 78 -16.69 -0.68 -7.31
C GLN A 78 -16.33 -1.81 -6.35
N PHE A 79 -16.23 -3.04 -6.87
CA PHE A 79 -15.67 -4.19 -6.16
C PHE A 79 -14.24 -4.45 -6.63
N ALA A 80 -13.31 -4.54 -5.68
CA ALA A 80 -11.89 -4.69 -6.00
C ALA A 80 -11.17 -5.57 -4.97
N VAL A 81 -9.98 -6.02 -5.33
CA VAL A 81 -9.05 -6.62 -4.35
C VAL A 81 -8.56 -5.50 -3.43
N ARG A 82 -8.84 -5.65 -2.15
CA ARG A 82 -8.22 -4.81 -1.13
C ARG A 82 -6.88 -5.44 -0.80
N GLY A 83 -5.82 -4.65 -0.96
CA GLY A 83 -4.46 -5.12 -0.85
C GLY A 83 -4.26 -6.17 0.21
N VAL A 84 -3.53 -7.18 -0.17
CA VAL A 84 -3.11 -8.28 0.69
C VAL A 84 -2.56 -7.68 1.98
N SER A 85 -2.92 -8.27 3.10
CA SER A 85 -2.33 -7.96 4.41
C SER A 85 -0.81 -8.20 4.45
N ALA A 86 -0.16 -8.51 3.35
CA ALA A 86 1.23 -8.91 3.22
C ALA A 86 1.92 -8.43 1.93
N GLY A 87 1.56 -7.30 1.37
CA GLY A 87 2.36 -6.68 0.30
C GLY A 87 3.73 -6.27 0.85
N GLU A 88 4.79 -6.49 0.08
CA GLU A 88 6.13 -6.07 0.46
C GLU A 88 6.33 -4.58 0.21
N PHE A 89 7.16 -3.97 1.03
CA PHE A 89 7.74 -2.67 0.72
C PHE A 89 9.24 -2.67 0.93
N VAL A 90 9.91 -1.81 0.20
CA VAL A 90 11.32 -1.49 0.40
C VAL A 90 11.55 0.01 0.24
N VAL A 91 12.49 0.53 1.01
CA VAL A 91 13.06 1.85 0.79
C VAL A 91 14.55 1.65 0.51
N GLN A 92 14.99 2.04 -0.68
CA GLN A 92 16.39 2.00 -1.05
C GLN A 92 16.96 3.42 -1.07
N GLU A 93 18.12 3.61 -0.44
CA GLU A 93 18.88 4.85 -0.52
C GLU A 93 19.88 4.76 -1.66
N HIS A 94 19.87 5.75 -2.55
CA HIS A 94 20.65 5.79 -3.77
C HIS A 94 21.62 6.96 -3.81
N ALA A 95 22.90 6.67 -4.01
CA ALA A 95 23.85 7.61 -4.59
C ALA A 95 23.82 7.44 -6.12
N ALA A 96 23.18 8.37 -6.79
CA ALA A 96 23.09 8.43 -8.25
C ALA A 96 23.52 9.81 -8.73
N THR A 97 22.97 10.32 -9.84
CA THR A 97 23.20 11.71 -10.27
C THR A 97 22.76 12.72 -9.22
N ALA A 98 21.71 12.39 -8.47
CA ALA A 98 21.30 13.09 -7.27
C ALA A 98 21.00 12.05 -6.19
N HIS A 99 21.35 12.35 -4.95
CA HIS A 99 21.00 11.51 -3.79
C HIS A 99 19.48 11.50 -3.57
N HIS A 100 18.91 10.34 -3.38
CA HIS A 100 17.48 10.16 -3.12
C HIS A 100 17.19 8.80 -2.46
N PHE A 101 15.96 8.65 -2.01
CA PHE A 101 15.42 7.38 -1.54
C PHE A 101 14.31 6.93 -2.48
N ASP A 102 14.26 5.65 -2.83
CA ASP A 102 13.15 5.06 -3.57
C ASP A 102 12.25 4.31 -2.61
N LEU A 103 11.02 4.79 -2.42
CA LEU A 103 9.95 4.03 -1.79
C LEU A 103 9.29 3.15 -2.85
N ARG A 104 9.25 1.85 -2.57
CA ARG A 104 8.61 0.85 -3.44
C ARG A 104 7.56 0.08 -2.66
N LEU A 105 6.38 -0.08 -3.26
CA LEU A 105 5.25 -0.82 -2.71
C LEU A 105 4.78 -1.85 -3.73
N GLU A 106 4.67 -3.10 -3.32
CA GLU A 106 4.16 -4.18 -4.17
C GLU A 106 2.67 -3.96 -4.48
N VAL A 107 2.35 -3.90 -5.76
CA VAL A 107 0.96 -3.84 -6.24
C VAL A 107 0.87 -4.71 -7.47
N ASP A 108 0.01 -5.72 -7.44
CA ASP A 108 -0.20 -6.66 -8.54
C ASP A 108 1.10 -7.36 -9.01
N GLY A 109 1.98 -7.73 -8.07
CA GLY A 109 3.23 -8.41 -8.35
C GLY A 109 4.35 -7.54 -8.92
N MET A 110 4.19 -6.23 -8.93
CA MET A 110 5.19 -5.24 -9.35
C MET A 110 5.42 -4.22 -8.24
N MET A 111 6.63 -3.67 -8.19
CA MET A 111 6.99 -2.62 -7.24
C MET A 111 6.65 -1.25 -7.81
N ARG A 112 5.51 -0.68 -7.42
CA ARG A 112 5.19 0.73 -7.68
C ARG A 112 6.20 1.60 -6.96
N SER A 113 6.84 2.55 -7.66
CA SER A 113 8.04 3.21 -7.17
C SER A 113 7.93 4.73 -7.18
N TRP A 114 8.45 5.36 -6.12
CA TRP A 114 8.53 6.81 -5.95
C TRP A 114 9.92 7.22 -5.47
N ALA A 115 10.59 8.05 -6.25
CA ALA A 115 11.82 8.71 -5.81
C ALA A 115 11.49 9.85 -4.85
N VAL A 116 12.06 9.82 -3.65
CA VAL A 116 11.86 10.77 -2.56
C VAL A 116 13.20 11.45 -2.24
N PRO A 117 13.47 12.68 -2.75
CA PRO A 117 14.80 13.30 -2.68
C PRO A 117 15.33 13.53 -1.26
N LYS A 118 14.43 13.73 -0.29
CA LYS A 118 14.80 13.94 1.13
C LYS A 118 14.50 12.74 2.02
N GLY A 119 14.17 11.59 1.40
CA GLY A 119 13.75 10.40 2.13
C GLY A 119 12.40 10.55 2.86
N PRO A 120 11.91 9.46 3.47
CA PRO A 120 10.70 9.48 4.28
C PRO A 120 10.89 10.26 5.59
N SER A 121 9.79 10.61 6.26
CA SER A 121 9.80 11.25 7.57
C SER A 121 8.79 10.56 8.49
N LEU A 122 9.09 10.50 9.79
CA LEU A 122 8.15 10.08 10.83
C LEU A 122 7.41 11.28 11.46
N ASP A 123 7.70 12.51 11.04
CA ASP A 123 7.00 13.70 11.48
C ASP A 123 5.76 13.97 10.62
N PRO A 124 4.53 13.95 11.19
CA PRO A 124 3.30 14.24 10.46
C PRO A 124 3.18 15.68 9.93
N ALA A 125 3.99 16.62 10.42
CA ALA A 125 4.03 17.98 9.92
C ALA A 125 4.85 18.10 8.62
N VAL A 126 5.73 17.13 8.35
CA VAL A 126 6.60 17.10 7.17
C VAL A 126 5.93 16.40 6.01
N LYS A 127 5.87 17.09 4.87
CA LYS A 127 5.41 16.53 3.60
C LYS A 127 6.61 16.33 2.68
N ARG A 128 6.95 15.09 2.40
CA ARG A 128 8.09 14.76 1.52
C ARG A 128 7.63 14.72 0.08
N PHE A 129 8.26 15.54 -0.75
CA PHE A 129 8.07 15.47 -2.19
C PHE A 129 8.51 14.11 -2.74
N ALA A 130 7.73 13.54 -3.62
CA ALA A 130 7.99 12.26 -4.26
C ALA A 130 7.63 12.31 -5.75
N VAL A 131 8.41 11.68 -6.58
CA VAL A 131 8.16 11.56 -8.02
C VAL A 131 7.92 10.11 -8.34
N GLN A 132 6.77 9.80 -8.93
CA GLN A 132 6.51 8.45 -9.41
C GLN A 132 7.44 8.16 -10.58
N VAL A 133 8.09 7.01 -10.53
CA VAL A 133 9.00 6.49 -11.54
C VAL A 133 8.46 5.17 -12.10
N GLU A 134 9.19 4.56 -13.02
CA GLU A 134 8.82 3.27 -13.61
C GLU A 134 8.71 2.18 -12.53
N ASP A 135 7.80 1.24 -12.76
CA ASP A 135 7.64 0.08 -11.89
C ASP A 135 8.85 -0.84 -12.02
N HIS A 136 9.20 -1.51 -10.93
CA HIS A 136 10.32 -2.42 -10.87
C HIS A 136 9.85 -3.85 -10.56
N SER A 137 10.65 -4.84 -10.96
CA SER A 137 10.42 -6.22 -10.52
C SER A 137 10.78 -6.40 -9.05
N MET A 138 10.18 -7.41 -8.41
CA MET A 138 10.44 -7.78 -7.01
C MET A 138 11.91 -8.15 -6.74
N GLU A 139 12.61 -8.65 -7.75
CA GLU A 139 14.01 -9.10 -7.64
C GLU A 139 14.97 -7.99 -7.19
N HIS A 140 14.63 -6.72 -7.45
CA HIS A 140 15.47 -5.58 -7.07
C HIS A 140 15.36 -5.19 -5.59
N ASN A 141 14.40 -5.76 -4.84
CA ASN A 141 14.12 -5.36 -3.46
C ASN A 141 15.29 -5.63 -2.49
N SER A 142 16.10 -6.63 -2.76
CA SER A 142 17.22 -7.05 -1.90
C SER A 142 18.59 -6.60 -2.40
N TYR A 143 18.65 -5.91 -3.52
CA TYR A 143 19.93 -5.53 -4.11
C TYR A 143 20.61 -4.40 -3.33
N GLU A 144 21.85 -4.65 -2.96
CA GLU A 144 22.81 -3.65 -2.47
C GLU A 144 24.09 -3.75 -3.26
N GLY A 145 24.66 -2.62 -3.60
CA GLY A 145 25.90 -2.59 -4.35
C GLY A 145 26.20 -1.24 -4.95
N GLY A 146 27.36 -1.12 -5.57
CA GLY A 146 27.75 0.12 -6.21
C GLY A 146 29.21 0.09 -6.63
N GLY A 147 29.64 1.18 -7.25
CA GLY A 147 31.03 1.40 -7.65
C GLY A 147 31.28 2.86 -8.00
N GLY A 148 32.43 3.39 -7.61
CA GLY A 148 32.80 4.76 -7.81
C GLY A 148 31.90 5.73 -7.01
N LYS A 149 31.11 6.54 -7.69
CA LYS A 149 30.21 7.53 -7.06
C LYS A 149 28.74 7.08 -7.03
N ARG A 150 28.44 5.84 -7.39
CA ARG A 150 27.07 5.30 -7.45
C ARG A 150 26.94 4.11 -6.52
N GLY A 151 25.86 4.06 -5.77
CA GLY A 151 25.59 2.95 -4.87
C GLY A 151 24.15 2.94 -4.40
N VAL A 152 23.73 1.81 -3.91
CA VAL A 152 22.41 1.57 -3.35
C VAL A 152 22.50 0.67 -2.14
N ILE A 153 21.75 1.01 -1.10
CA ILE A 153 21.56 0.18 0.09
C ILE A 153 20.06 -0.03 0.34
N VAL A 154 19.71 -1.14 0.97
CA VAL A 154 18.35 -1.40 1.48
C VAL A 154 18.21 -0.66 2.82
N TRP A 155 17.76 0.60 2.75
CA TRP A 155 17.63 1.45 3.93
C TRP A 155 16.55 0.99 4.90
N ASP A 156 15.38 0.52 4.38
CA ASP A 156 14.31 -0.11 5.16
C ASP A 156 13.53 -1.10 4.30
N ARG A 157 12.91 -2.09 4.92
CA ARG A 157 12.05 -3.09 4.28
C ARG A 157 11.06 -3.68 5.25
N GLY A 158 10.04 -4.34 4.71
CA GLY A 158 9.03 -5.04 5.50
C GLY A 158 7.79 -5.31 4.70
N THR A 159 6.67 -5.42 5.38
CA THR A 159 5.36 -5.56 4.78
C THR A 159 4.54 -4.30 4.94
N TYR A 160 3.53 -4.15 4.11
CA TYR A 160 2.58 -3.07 4.26
C TYR A 160 1.14 -3.57 4.11
N GLU A 161 0.23 -2.88 4.77
CA GLU A 161 -1.20 -3.09 4.61
C GLU A 161 -1.83 -1.89 3.93
N GLN A 162 -2.77 -2.14 3.04
CA GLN A 162 -3.57 -1.08 2.49
C GLN A 162 -4.45 -0.46 3.58
N GLY A 163 -4.34 0.84 3.77
CA GLY A 163 -5.26 1.64 4.56
C GLY A 163 -6.33 2.31 3.68
N GLY A 164 -7.28 2.97 4.30
CA GLY A 164 -8.32 3.71 3.59
C GLY A 164 -9.48 2.85 3.08
N ARG A 165 -10.44 3.51 2.43
CA ARG A 165 -11.70 2.90 1.98
C ARG A 165 -11.66 2.46 0.53
N VAL A 166 -10.78 3.07 -0.27
CA VAL A 166 -10.64 2.79 -1.70
C VAL A 166 -9.56 1.74 -1.89
N PRO A 167 -9.86 0.60 -2.52
CA PRO A 167 -8.86 -0.44 -2.76
C PRO A 167 -7.76 0.03 -3.72
N TRP A 168 -6.59 -0.62 -3.66
CA TRP A 168 -5.54 -0.45 -4.64
C TRP A 168 -5.77 -1.46 -5.81
N PRO A 169 -5.41 -1.14 -7.08
CA PRO A 169 -4.72 0.08 -7.55
C PRO A 169 -5.59 1.34 -7.69
N GLU A 170 -6.92 1.26 -7.51
CA GLU A 170 -7.84 2.40 -7.72
C GLU A 170 -7.45 3.63 -6.87
N ALA A 171 -7.03 3.42 -5.62
CA ALA A 171 -6.58 4.51 -4.75
C ALA A 171 -5.40 5.27 -5.36
N LEU A 172 -4.46 4.56 -5.99
CA LEU A 172 -3.33 5.15 -6.71
C LEU A 172 -3.80 5.93 -7.95
N ASP A 173 -4.73 5.37 -8.73
CA ASP A 173 -5.28 6.02 -9.92
C ASP A 173 -6.04 7.30 -9.57
N ARG A 174 -6.75 7.31 -8.45
CA ARG A 174 -7.39 8.52 -7.90
C ARG A 174 -6.37 9.53 -7.38
N GLY A 175 -5.16 9.10 -7.07
CA GLY A 175 -4.08 9.95 -6.56
C GLY A 175 -4.12 10.17 -5.05
N HIS A 176 -4.75 9.28 -4.31
CA HIS A 176 -4.73 9.29 -2.85
C HIS A 176 -4.73 7.86 -2.32
N ALA A 177 -3.61 7.42 -1.81
CA ALA A 177 -3.41 6.08 -1.27
C ALA A 177 -2.95 6.17 0.19
N VAL A 178 -3.61 5.41 1.05
CA VAL A 178 -3.28 5.30 2.49
C VAL A 178 -2.82 3.87 2.76
N PHE A 179 -1.79 3.71 3.57
CA PHE A 179 -1.21 2.42 3.90
C PHE A 179 -0.55 2.45 5.28
N VAL A 180 -0.33 1.28 5.84
CA VAL A 180 0.37 1.08 7.11
C VAL A 180 1.64 0.28 6.82
N LEU A 181 2.79 0.80 7.21
CA LEU A 181 4.08 0.14 7.08
C LEU A 181 4.43 -0.65 8.33
N HIS A 182 5.02 -1.82 8.14
CA HIS A 182 5.56 -2.71 9.16
C HIS A 182 7.04 -2.98 8.85
N GLY A 183 7.84 -1.91 8.83
CA GLY A 183 9.27 -1.95 8.57
C GLY A 183 10.11 -2.08 9.83
N GLU A 184 11.41 -2.12 9.63
CA GLU A 184 12.38 -2.06 10.71
C GLU A 184 12.57 -0.64 11.23
N LYS A 185 12.39 0.38 10.35
CA LYS A 185 12.50 1.81 10.67
C LYS A 185 11.17 2.54 10.51
N LEU A 186 10.46 2.30 9.40
CA LEU A 186 9.19 2.95 9.10
C LEU A 186 8.02 2.09 9.57
N ARG A 187 7.24 2.63 10.51
CA ARG A 187 6.08 1.96 11.08
C ARG A 187 4.86 2.88 11.11
N GLY A 188 3.69 2.23 11.11
CA GLY A 188 2.40 2.94 11.21
C GLY A 188 1.93 3.53 9.87
N GLY A 189 0.98 4.44 9.96
CA GLY A 189 0.23 4.96 8.83
C GLY A 189 0.98 5.99 8.01
N PHE A 190 0.87 5.86 6.69
CA PHE A 190 1.36 6.82 5.70
C PHE A 190 0.29 7.11 4.66
N ALA A 191 0.47 8.21 3.93
CA ALA A 191 -0.35 8.56 2.78
C ALA A 191 0.53 9.04 1.63
N LEU A 192 0.17 8.65 0.42
CA LEU A 192 0.65 9.22 -0.84
C LEU A 192 -0.47 10.04 -1.44
N GLN A 193 -0.21 11.33 -1.69
CA GLN A 193 -1.15 12.25 -2.31
C GLN A 193 -0.55 12.84 -3.57
N ARG A 194 -1.16 12.57 -4.72
CA ARG A 194 -0.72 13.13 -5.99
C ARG A 194 -1.08 14.61 -6.08
N THR A 195 -0.09 15.43 -6.37
CA THR A 195 -0.23 16.87 -6.55
C THR A 195 -0.23 17.28 -8.01
N ARG A 196 0.42 16.48 -8.89
CA ARG A 196 0.49 16.75 -10.32
C ARG A 196 0.44 15.45 -11.13
N ARG A 197 -0.33 15.48 -12.23
CA ARG A 197 -0.34 14.43 -13.26
C ARG A 197 0.70 14.72 -14.34
N GLY A 198 1.00 13.77 -15.23
CA GLY A 198 1.90 13.91 -16.38
C GLY A 198 2.83 12.71 -16.50
N GLU A 199 3.84 12.80 -17.37
CA GLU A 199 4.82 11.71 -17.57
C GLU A 199 5.60 11.34 -16.31
N LYS A 200 5.84 12.32 -15.43
CA LYS A 200 6.45 12.12 -14.10
C LYS A 200 5.50 12.67 -13.03
N PRO A 201 4.51 11.87 -12.60
CA PRO A 201 3.54 12.30 -11.61
C PRO A 201 4.23 12.70 -10.30
N GLN A 202 3.80 13.82 -9.74
CA GLN A 202 4.35 14.34 -8.48
C GLN A 202 3.38 14.03 -7.34
N TRP A 203 3.97 13.63 -6.22
CA TRP A 203 3.26 13.18 -5.04
C TRP A 203 3.85 13.81 -3.78
N LEU A 204 3.10 13.71 -2.70
CA LEU A 204 3.57 13.95 -1.35
C LEU A 204 3.47 12.65 -0.56
N LEU A 205 4.57 12.24 0.05
CA LEU A 205 4.61 11.19 1.06
C LEU A 205 4.46 11.85 2.44
N ILE A 206 3.47 11.40 3.21
CA ILE A 206 3.09 12.03 4.47
C ILE A 206 2.91 10.97 5.54
N LYS A 207 3.59 11.11 6.68
CA LYS A 207 3.32 10.31 7.88
C LYS A 207 1.97 10.71 8.47
N ARG A 208 1.15 9.74 8.83
CA ARG A 208 -0.11 9.99 9.54
C ARG A 208 0.16 10.17 11.04
N ARG A 209 -0.78 10.84 11.71
CA ARG A 209 -0.75 10.97 13.18
C ARG A 209 -1.25 9.66 13.78
N ASP A 210 -0.35 8.91 14.38
CA ASP A 210 -0.57 7.65 15.08
C ASP A 210 0.52 7.47 16.16
N ASP A 211 0.53 6.35 16.85
CA ASP A 211 1.46 6.07 17.96
C ASP A 211 2.92 5.91 17.49
N GLU A 212 3.13 5.68 16.18
CA GLU A 212 4.46 5.58 15.56
C GLU A 212 4.97 6.93 15.03
N ALA A 213 4.18 8.00 15.14
CA ALA A 213 4.59 9.32 14.71
C ALA A 213 5.63 9.91 15.66
N ARG A 214 6.67 10.54 15.09
CA ARG A 214 7.76 11.20 15.84
C ARG A 214 7.97 12.63 15.35
N PRO A 215 7.25 13.59 15.93
CA PRO A 215 7.45 15.00 15.59
C PRO A 215 8.88 15.47 15.80
N GLY A 216 9.44 16.15 14.80
CA GLY A 216 10.81 16.69 14.83
C GLY A 216 11.90 15.66 14.54
N SER A 217 11.59 14.39 14.30
CA SER A 217 12.57 13.36 13.93
C SER A 217 13.00 13.47 12.47
N GLU A 218 14.31 13.34 12.23
CA GLU A 218 14.91 13.15 10.91
C GLU A 218 15.47 11.73 10.82
N ILE A 219 14.57 10.77 10.65
CA ILE A 219 14.87 9.33 10.72
C ILE A 219 15.98 8.89 9.75
N THR A 220 16.13 9.56 8.61
CA THR A 220 17.17 9.28 7.62
C THR A 220 18.57 9.61 8.15
N ASP A 221 18.69 10.62 9.00
CA ASP A 221 19.95 11.01 9.62
C ASP A 221 20.20 10.22 10.93
N GLU A 222 19.13 9.93 11.67
CA GLU A 222 19.19 9.16 12.93
C GLU A 222 19.53 7.68 12.70
N ARG A 223 19.07 7.12 11.58
CA ARG A 223 19.20 5.70 11.21
C ARG A 223 19.68 5.57 9.75
N PRO A 224 20.93 5.98 9.42
CA PRO A 224 21.42 5.99 8.03
C PRO A 224 21.84 4.60 7.51
N GLU A 225 21.96 3.60 8.38
CA GLU A 225 22.45 2.26 8.02
C GLU A 225 21.41 1.44 7.22
N SER A 226 21.90 0.54 6.37
CA SER A 226 21.09 -0.51 5.75
C SER A 226 20.54 -1.50 6.79
N VAL A 227 19.27 -1.90 6.63
CA VAL A 227 18.70 -2.99 7.44
C VAL A 227 19.15 -4.38 6.97
N ALA A 228 19.74 -4.49 5.78
CA ALA A 228 20.26 -5.76 5.27
C ALA A 228 21.71 -6.00 5.63
N SER A 229 22.60 -5.01 5.42
CA SER A 229 24.05 -5.16 5.64
C SER A 229 24.59 -4.42 6.87
N GLY A 230 23.80 -3.53 7.48
CA GLY A 230 24.23 -2.67 8.57
C GLY A 230 25.19 -1.54 8.16
N ARG A 231 25.53 -1.43 6.87
CA ARG A 231 26.44 -0.39 6.35
C ARG A 231 25.66 0.84 5.95
N THR A 232 26.26 2.01 6.10
CA THR A 232 25.75 3.24 5.47
C THR A 232 26.10 3.26 3.98
N LEU A 233 25.38 4.07 3.22
CA LEU A 233 25.68 4.28 1.79
C LEU A 233 27.11 4.81 1.61
N GLN A 234 27.59 5.70 2.47
CA GLN A 234 28.97 6.21 2.41
C GLN A 234 30.01 5.09 2.63
N GLN A 235 29.80 4.23 3.62
CA GLN A 235 30.69 3.08 3.86
C GLN A 235 30.73 2.10 2.68
N LEU A 236 29.59 1.95 1.96
CA LEU A 236 29.56 1.11 0.76
C LEU A 236 30.37 1.76 -0.39
N LEU A 237 30.25 3.07 -0.59
CA LEU A 237 30.99 3.81 -1.63
C LEU A 237 32.50 3.83 -1.35
N ASP A 238 32.91 3.98 -0.09
CA ASP A 238 34.32 4.01 0.32
C ASP A 238 35.01 2.63 0.20
N ALA A 239 34.24 1.56 0.18
CA ALA A 239 34.73 0.18 0.04
C ALA A 239 34.82 -0.32 -1.43
N SER A 240 34.37 0.49 -2.39
CA SER A 240 34.32 0.19 -3.81
C SER A 240 35.43 0.89 -4.58
#